data_f95894305f0a89c453956c153e7d70c4
#
_entry.id   f95894305f0a89c453956c153e7d70c4
#
_cell.length_a   1.000
_cell.length_b   1.000
_cell.length_c   1.000
_cell.angle_alpha   90.00
_cell.angle_beta   90.00
_cell.angle_gamma   90.00
#
_symmetry.space_group_name_H-M   'P 1'
#
loop_
_entity.id
_entity.type
_entity.pdbx_description
1 polymer ?
#
loop_
_entity_poly.entity_id
_entity_poly.type
_entity_poly.pdbx_seq_one_letter_code
_entity_poly.pdbx_strand_id
1 'polypeptide(L)'
;MVEFKGTKSSWGLVAKLFHWSLALLLFWQVATGISLHNMEFSPLKMGFIITHKFFGTLVFSLIVLRLMWKYIFNTHPKYENIPLFHKLVSNLVHFVLYGLVILIPIQGTFMTWLGGEDVHLLGLIKIPPLIEENFFLYPQALAIHYYSALILTALFSLHIAAALYHRFIIKDKY
;
A
#
# COMPACT_ATOMS: atom_id res chain seq x y z
N MET A 1 11.59 -23.43 16.76
CA MET A 1 10.16 -23.07 16.84
C MET A 1 9.89 -21.84 15.99
N VAL A 2 8.78 -21.81 15.26
CA VAL A 2 8.39 -20.64 14.48
C VAL A 2 7.84 -19.59 15.45
N GLU A 3 8.49 -18.43 15.55
CA GLU A 3 8.04 -17.33 16.40
C GLU A 3 6.99 -16.50 15.66
N PHE A 4 5.73 -16.57 16.11
CA PHE A 4 4.62 -15.78 15.55
C PHE A 4 4.78 -14.28 15.86
N LYS A 5 5.18 -13.94 17.09
CA LYS A 5 5.52 -12.57 17.51
C LYS A 5 7.00 -12.30 17.30
N GLY A 6 7.37 -11.04 17.07
CA GLY A 6 8.76 -10.65 16.99
C GLY A 6 9.47 -10.74 18.35
N THR A 7 10.80 -10.76 18.29
CA THR A 7 11.70 -10.66 19.44
C THR A 7 12.49 -9.36 19.39
N LYS A 8 13.37 -9.13 20.36
CA LYS A 8 14.30 -7.97 20.32
C LYS A 8 15.32 -8.06 19.19
N SER A 9 15.49 -9.24 18.57
CA SER A 9 16.49 -9.50 17.52
C SER A 9 15.89 -9.86 16.16
N SER A 10 14.61 -10.21 16.08
CA SER A 10 13.99 -10.70 14.84
C SER A 10 12.52 -10.31 14.70
N TRP A 11 12.09 -10.12 13.46
CA TRP A 11 10.67 -9.94 13.12
C TRP A 11 9.93 -11.29 13.18
N GLY A 12 8.76 -11.31 13.81
CA GLY A 12 7.88 -12.48 13.85
C GLY A 12 7.28 -12.85 12.49
N LEU A 13 6.82 -14.10 12.37
CA LEU A 13 6.24 -14.64 11.15
C LEU A 13 5.05 -13.80 10.66
N VAL A 14 4.14 -13.41 11.56
CA VAL A 14 2.94 -12.64 11.19
C VAL A 14 3.31 -11.28 10.58
N ALA A 15 4.29 -10.58 11.14
CA ALA A 15 4.77 -9.31 10.60
C ALA A 15 5.39 -9.48 9.20
N LYS A 16 6.11 -10.58 8.98
CA LYS A 16 6.68 -10.94 7.67
C LYS A 16 5.61 -11.28 6.65
N LEU A 17 4.59 -12.05 7.03
CA LEU A 17 3.47 -12.40 6.16
C LEU A 17 2.71 -11.13 5.71
N PHE A 18 2.34 -10.25 6.63
CA PHE A 18 1.72 -8.96 6.27
C PHE A 18 2.58 -8.14 5.32
N HIS A 19 3.91 -8.11 5.56
CA HIS A 19 4.82 -7.34 4.72
C HIS A 19 4.83 -7.86 3.27
N TRP A 20 5.05 -9.15 3.10
CA TRP A 20 5.18 -9.75 1.78
C TRP A 20 3.86 -9.81 1.02
N SER A 21 2.74 -10.08 1.72
CA SER A 21 1.41 -10.02 1.10
C SER A 21 1.11 -8.61 0.57
N LEU A 22 1.38 -7.57 1.37
CA LEU A 22 1.22 -6.18 0.94
C LEU A 22 2.15 -5.83 -0.22
N ALA A 23 3.42 -6.26 -0.18
CA ALA A 23 4.37 -6.00 -1.26
C ALA A 23 3.88 -6.59 -2.60
N LEU A 24 3.43 -7.86 -2.61
CA LEU A 24 2.89 -8.51 -3.80
C LEU A 24 1.62 -7.81 -4.31
N LEU A 25 0.70 -7.46 -3.42
CA LEU A 25 -0.52 -6.73 -3.79
C LEU A 25 -0.22 -5.33 -4.32
N LEU A 26 0.76 -4.63 -3.78
CA LEU A 26 1.18 -3.32 -4.28
C LEU A 26 1.79 -3.41 -5.68
N PHE A 27 2.60 -4.44 -5.98
CA PHE A 27 3.05 -4.70 -7.35
C PHE A 27 1.88 -4.86 -8.32
N TRP A 28 0.89 -5.66 -7.93
CA TRP A 28 -0.32 -5.85 -8.74
C TRP A 28 -1.09 -4.53 -8.92
N GLN A 29 -1.27 -3.75 -7.86
CA GLN A 29 -1.99 -2.48 -7.90
C GLN A 29 -1.30 -1.45 -8.79
N VAL A 30 0.02 -1.34 -8.70
CA VAL A 30 0.81 -0.46 -9.57
C VAL A 30 0.71 -0.90 -11.03
N ALA A 31 0.92 -2.19 -11.30
CA ALA A 31 0.85 -2.72 -12.67
C ALA A 31 -0.54 -2.50 -13.30
N THR A 32 -1.61 -2.83 -12.56
CA THR A 32 -2.99 -2.62 -13.06
C THR A 32 -3.32 -1.14 -13.17
N GLY A 33 -2.90 -0.29 -12.24
CA GLY A 33 -3.15 1.16 -12.29
C GLY A 33 -2.49 1.83 -13.51
N ILE A 34 -1.23 1.50 -13.81
CA ILE A 34 -0.54 1.98 -15.02
C ILE A 34 -1.22 1.46 -16.29
N SER A 35 -1.61 0.19 -16.31
CA SER A 35 -2.33 -0.39 -17.44
C SER A 35 -3.65 0.32 -17.69
N LEU A 36 -4.45 0.57 -16.64
CA LEU A 36 -5.73 1.26 -16.73
C LEU A 36 -5.62 2.68 -17.29
N HIS A 37 -4.54 3.39 -16.97
CA HIS A 37 -4.30 4.74 -17.48
C HIS A 37 -4.08 4.73 -19.01
N ASN A 38 -3.43 3.70 -19.54
CA ASN A 38 -3.04 3.62 -20.96
C ASN A 38 -4.03 2.83 -21.83
N MET A 39 -5.01 2.13 -21.25
CA MET A 39 -5.97 1.32 -22.00
C MET A 39 -7.13 2.16 -22.53
N GLU A 40 -7.55 1.87 -23.77
CA GLU A 40 -8.84 2.31 -24.29
C GLU A 40 -9.99 1.54 -23.61
N PHE A 41 -11.19 2.15 -23.63
CA PHE A 41 -12.37 1.52 -23.04
C PHE A 41 -12.70 0.20 -23.75
N SER A 42 -12.81 -0.88 -22.99
CA SER A 42 -13.04 -2.24 -23.50
C SER A 42 -13.56 -3.14 -22.36
N PRO A 43 -14.14 -4.31 -22.66
CA PRO A 43 -14.49 -5.29 -21.63
C PRO A 43 -13.29 -5.71 -20.77
N LEU A 44 -12.10 -5.78 -21.36
CA LEU A 44 -10.87 -6.08 -20.64
C LEU A 44 -10.52 -4.97 -19.64
N LYS A 45 -10.61 -3.69 -20.04
CA LYS A 45 -10.40 -2.56 -19.13
C LYS A 45 -11.37 -2.60 -17.96
N MET A 46 -12.64 -2.93 -18.21
CA MET A 46 -13.64 -3.08 -17.15
C MET A 46 -13.25 -4.18 -16.14
N GLY A 47 -12.76 -5.32 -16.62
CA GLY A 47 -12.23 -6.39 -15.76
C GLY A 47 -11.07 -5.91 -14.89
N PHE A 48 -10.13 -5.13 -15.45
CA PHE A 48 -9.03 -4.53 -14.68
C PHE A 48 -9.53 -3.50 -13.65
N ILE A 49 -10.54 -2.69 -13.96
CA ILE A 49 -11.13 -1.75 -13.00
C ILE A 49 -11.72 -2.51 -11.80
N ILE A 50 -12.50 -3.56 -12.05
CA ILE A 50 -13.12 -4.37 -10.99
C ILE A 50 -12.06 -5.00 -10.09
N THR A 51 -11.02 -5.63 -10.68
CA THR A 51 -9.95 -6.27 -9.91
C THR A 51 -9.09 -5.25 -9.18
N HIS A 52 -8.80 -4.09 -9.79
CA HIS A 52 -8.07 -3.00 -9.13
C HIS A 52 -8.83 -2.46 -7.90
N LYS A 53 -10.14 -2.21 -8.03
CA LYS A 53 -10.98 -1.80 -6.90
C LYS A 53 -11.03 -2.86 -5.80
N PHE A 54 -11.21 -4.14 -6.13
CA PHE A 54 -11.21 -5.24 -5.17
C PHE A 54 -9.89 -5.34 -4.39
N PHE A 55 -8.75 -5.43 -5.10
CA PHE A 55 -7.45 -5.52 -4.45
C PHE A 55 -7.04 -4.22 -3.74
N GLY A 56 -7.55 -3.06 -4.18
CA GLY A 56 -7.39 -1.79 -3.47
C GLY A 56 -8.01 -1.82 -2.07
N THR A 57 -9.23 -2.35 -1.94
CA THR A 57 -9.87 -2.52 -0.62
C THR A 57 -9.18 -3.60 0.22
N LEU A 58 -8.63 -4.64 -0.39
CA LEU A 58 -7.84 -5.66 0.30
C LEU A 58 -6.52 -5.08 0.84
N VAL A 59 -5.80 -4.27 0.05
CA VAL A 59 -4.60 -3.54 0.51
C VAL A 59 -4.93 -2.66 1.70
N PHE A 60 -6.03 -1.89 1.64
CA PHE A 60 -6.47 -1.05 2.75
C PHE A 60 -6.74 -1.86 4.02
N SER A 61 -7.46 -2.97 3.89
CA SER A 61 -7.75 -3.84 5.03
C SER A 61 -6.48 -4.44 5.65
N LEU A 62 -5.57 -4.93 4.80
CA LEU A 62 -4.32 -5.53 5.26
C LEU A 62 -3.36 -4.53 5.89
N ILE A 63 -3.28 -3.29 5.39
CA ILE A 63 -2.41 -2.28 6.00
C ILE A 63 -2.92 -1.87 7.39
N VAL A 64 -4.24 -1.74 7.56
CA VAL A 64 -4.85 -1.47 8.86
C VAL A 64 -4.54 -2.60 9.84
N LEU A 65 -4.77 -3.87 9.45
CA LEU A 65 -4.47 -5.04 10.26
C LEU A 65 -2.96 -5.13 10.60
N ARG A 66 -2.09 -4.82 9.64
CA ARG A 66 -0.64 -4.79 9.87
C ARG A 66 -0.24 -3.74 10.90
N LEU A 67 -0.84 -2.53 10.84
CA LEU A 67 -0.58 -1.49 11.82
C LEU A 67 -1.09 -1.87 13.20
N MET A 68 -2.30 -2.43 13.29
CA MET A 68 -2.83 -2.98 14.54
C MET A 68 -1.89 -4.05 15.11
N TRP A 69 -1.45 -5.01 14.28
CA TRP A 69 -0.49 -6.03 14.70
C TRP A 69 0.81 -5.40 15.22
N LYS A 70 1.35 -4.44 14.46
CA LYS A 70 2.61 -3.76 14.79
C LYS A 70 2.54 -3.07 16.16
N TYR A 71 1.46 -2.35 16.46
CA TYR A 71 1.38 -1.51 17.67
C TYR A 71 0.79 -2.24 18.89
N ILE A 72 -0.07 -3.25 18.68
CA ILE A 72 -0.76 -3.94 19.78
C ILE A 72 -0.03 -5.22 20.19
N PHE A 73 0.47 -6.01 19.22
CA PHE A 73 0.88 -7.38 19.48
C PHE A 73 2.37 -7.66 19.21
N ASN A 74 3.09 -6.77 18.54
CA ASN A 74 4.42 -7.09 18.06
C ASN A 74 5.53 -6.45 18.89
N THR A 75 6.60 -7.24 19.13
CA THR A 75 7.87 -6.72 19.64
C THR A 75 8.73 -6.31 18.46
N HIS A 76 9.27 -5.11 18.50
CA HIS A 76 10.14 -4.60 17.42
C HIS A 76 11.60 -4.93 17.69
N PRO A 77 12.34 -5.42 16.70
CA PRO A 77 13.78 -5.56 16.83
C PRO A 77 14.42 -4.21 17.15
N LYS A 78 15.33 -4.20 18.12
CA LYS A 78 16.15 -3.04 18.44
C LYS A 78 17.50 -3.23 17.75
N TYR A 79 17.75 -2.40 16.77
CA TYR A 79 19.07 -2.36 16.12
C TYR A 79 19.91 -1.30 16.85
N GLU A 80 20.98 -1.78 17.48
CA GLU A 80 21.98 -0.93 18.16
C GLU A 80 23.01 -0.48 17.12
N ASN A 81 23.58 0.72 17.32
CA ASN A 81 24.67 1.26 16.48
C ASN A 81 24.31 1.69 15.04
N ILE A 82 23.05 1.97 14.72
CA ILE A 82 22.72 2.61 13.45
C ILE A 82 22.99 4.10 13.54
N PRO A 83 23.74 4.71 12.60
CA PRO A 83 23.93 6.16 12.55
C PRO A 83 22.58 6.90 12.53
N LEU A 84 22.49 7.99 13.29
CA LEU A 84 21.24 8.75 13.48
C LEU A 84 20.61 9.16 12.12
N PHE A 85 21.42 9.58 11.16
CA PHE A 85 20.96 9.94 9.83
C PHE A 85 20.22 8.79 9.15
N HIS A 86 20.80 7.57 9.12
CA HIS A 86 20.16 6.40 8.51
C HIS A 86 18.85 6.03 9.20
N LYS A 87 18.81 6.15 10.54
CA LYS A 87 17.57 5.91 11.30
C LYS A 87 16.48 6.93 10.97
N LEU A 88 16.83 8.21 10.85
CA LEU A 88 15.88 9.28 10.51
C LEU A 88 15.32 9.09 9.10
N VAL A 89 16.20 8.84 8.12
CA VAL A 89 15.79 8.60 6.72
C VAL A 89 14.91 7.35 6.63
N SER A 90 15.30 6.25 7.26
CA SER A 90 14.50 5.03 7.28
C SER A 90 13.10 5.25 7.88
N ASN A 91 13.03 5.94 9.02
CA ASN A 91 11.75 6.25 9.67
C ASN A 91 10.87 7.15 8.79
N LEU A 92 11.44 8.17 8.15
CA LEU A 92 10.73 9.05 7.24
C LEU A 92 10.16 8.30 6.04
N VAL A 93 11.00 7.48 5.38
CA VAL A 93 10.57 6.67 4.23
C VAL A 93 9.42 5.73 4.63
N HIS A 94 9.53 5.03 5.76
CA HIS A 94 8.45 4.16 6.23
C HIS A 94 7.19 4.95 6.57
N PHE A 95 7.31 6.11 7.22
CA PHE A 95 6.17 6.97 7.54
C PHE A 95 5.43 7.41 6.28
N VAL A 96 6.16 7.88 5.26
CA VAL A 96 5.56 8.30 3.98
C VAL A 96 4.94 7.13 3.23
N LEU A 97 5.62 5.97 3.18
CA LEU A 97 5.08 4.75 2.56
C LEU A 97 3.78 4.30 3.24
N TYR A 98 3.73 4.24 4.57
CA TYR A 98 2.49 3.91 5.30
C TYR A 98 1.38 4.92 5.01
N GLY A 99 1.71 6.21 5.01
CA GLY A 99 0.76 7.27 4.68
C GLY A 99 0.15 7.10 3.30
N LEU A 100 0.97 6.89 2.27
CA LEU A 100 0.51 6.70 0.90
C LEU A 100 -0.30 5.42 0.72
N VAL A 101 0.13 4.28 1.30
CA VAL A 101 -0.60 3.01 1.20
C VAL A 101 -1.98 3.07 1.86
N ILE A 102 -2.19 3.97 2.83
CA ILE A 102 -3.50 4.22 3.43
C ILE A 102 -4.30 5.24 2.61
N LEU A 103 -3.67 6.36 2.21
CA LEU A 103 -4.35 7.47 1.55
C LEU A 103 -4.84 7.11 0.14
N ILE A 104 -4.06 6.36 -0.64
CA ILE A 104 -4.41 6.02 -2.02
C ILE A 104 -5.71 5.23 -2.14
N PRO A 105 -5.96 4.16 -1.35
CA PRO A 105 -7.27 3.50 -1.36
C PRO A 105 -8.43 4.39 -0.92
N ILE A 106 -8.21 5.31 0.02
CA ILE A 106 -9.21 6.31 0.43
C ILE A 106 -9.52 7.26 -0.74
N GLN A 107 -8.50 7.75 -1.44
CA GLN A 107 -8.67 8.56 -2.65
C GLN A 107 -9.46 7.80 -3.73
N GLY A 108 -9.14 6.52 -3.95
CA GLY A 108 -9.87 5.65 -4.90
C GLY A 108 -11.33 5.43 -4.51
N THR A 109 -11.63 5.29 -3.21
CA THR A 109 -13.00 5.25 -2.68
C THR A 109 -13.73 6.55 -2.97
N PHE A 110 -13.11 7.68 -2.64
CA PHE A 110 -13.68 9.00 -2.86
C PHE A 110 -13.96 9.25 -4.36
N MET A 111 -13.01 8.90 -5.22
CA MET A 111 -13.18 8.97 -6.67
C MET A 111 -14.35 8.11 -7.16
N THR A 112 -14.50 6.88 -6.63
CA THR A 112 -15.61 5.98 -6.99
C THR A 112 -16.97 6.61 -6.64
N TRP A 113 -17.09 7.23 -5.47
CA TRP A 113 -18.30 7.94 -5.05
C TRP A 113 -18.60 9.17 -5.90
N LEU A 114 -17.58 9.96 -6.28
CA LEU A 114 -17.77 11.09 -7.21
C LEU A 114 -18.29 10.65 -8.59
N GLY A 115 -18.01 9.41 -8.99
CA GLY A 115 -18.57 8.77 -10.19
C GLY A 115 -19.96 8.18 -10.00
N GLY A 116 -20.58 8.32 -8.82
CA GLY A 116 -21.92 7.78 -8.52
C GLY A 116 -21.94 6.27 -8.28
N GLU A 117 -20.77 5.64 -8.09
CA GLU A 117 -20.68 4.17 -7.95
C GLU A 117 -20.51 3.75 -6.48
N ASP A 118 -21.04 2.56 -6.16
CA ASP A 118 -20.85 1.93 -4.87
C ASP A 118 -19.40 1.41 -4.70
N VAL A 119 -18.89 1.40 -3.49
CA VAL A 119 -17.65 0.72 -3.12
C VAL A 119 -17.97 -0.65 -2.54
N HIS A 120 -17.34 -1.68 -3.05
CA HIS A 120 -17.45 -3.05 -2.54
C HIS A 120 -16.23 -3.41 -1.71
N LEU A 121 -16.33 -3.32 -0.38
CA LEU A 121 -15.24 -3.72 0.52
C LEU A 121 -15.07 -5.23 0.45
N LEU A 122 -13.90 -5.68 -0.03
CA LEU A 122 -13.56 -7.09 -0.24
C LEU A 122 -14.57 -7.86 -1.12
N GLY A 123 -15.35 -7.17 -1.94
CA GLY A 123 -16.43 -7.77 -2.73
C GLY A 123 -17.64 -8.26 -1.91
N LEU A 124 -17.64 -8.08 -0.59
CA LEU A 124 -18.65 -8.62 0.33
C LEU A 124 -19.61 -7.56 0.87
N ILE A 125 -19.08 -6.39 1.23
CA ILE A 125 -19.85 -5.33 1.86
C ILE A 125 -20.01 -4.18 0.88
N LYS A 126 -21.25 -3.92 0.50
CA LYS A 126 -21.60 -2.78 -0.34
C LYS A 126 -21.69 -1.51 0.51
N ILE A 127 -20.89 -0.50 0.17
CA ILE A 127 -20.89 0.81 0.81
C ILE A 127 -21.42 1.80 -0.24
N PRO A 128 -22.63 2.33 -0.08
CA PRO A 128 -23.21 3.30 -1.01
C PRO A 128 -22.40 4.60 -1.00
N PRO A 129 -22.54 5.44 -2.04
CA PRO A 129 -21.92 6.76 -2.04
C PRO A 129 -22.36 7.57 -0.82
N LEU A 130 -21.37 8.12 -0.10
CA LEU A 130 -21.60 9.02 1.05
C LEU A 130 -21.60 10.50 0.63
N ILE A 131 -21.34 10.77 -0.66
CA ILE A 131 -21.34 12.09 -1.27
C ILE A 131 -22.12 12.01 -2.58
N GLU A 132 -22.67 13.12 -3.02
CA GLU A 132 -23.33 13.23 -4.32
C GLU A 132 -22.32 13.07 -5.47
N GLU A 133 -22.79 12.48 -6.58
CA GLU A 133 -21.99 12.38 -7.79
C GLU A 133 -21.58 13.76 -8.30
N ASN A 134 -20.35 13.89 -8.74
CA ASN A 134 -19.84 15.16 -9.26
C ASN A 134 -18.82 14.91 -10.37
N PHE A 135 -19.31 14.89 -11.61
CA PHE A 135 -18.47 14.66 -12.79
C PHE A 135 -17.48 15.79 -13.09
N PHE A 136 -17.64 16.95 -12.47
CA PHE A 136 -16.65 18.03 -12.55
C PHE A 136 -15.44 17.75 -11.65
N LEU A 137 -15.65 17.21 -10.45
CA LEU A 137 -14.57 16.87 -9.52
C LEU A 137 -13.94 15.48 -9.78
N TYR A 138 -14.63 14.59 -10.48
CA TYR A 138 -14.13 13.24 -10.76
C TYR A 138 -12.75 13.21 -11.45
N PRO A 139 -12.49 14.00 -12.54
CA PRO A 139 -11.17 14.01 -13.19
C PRO A 139 -10.04 14.48 -12.28
N GLN A 140 -10.33 15.46 -11.38
CA GLN A 140 -9.34 15.94 -10.42
C GLN A 140 -9.02 14.88 -9.38
N ALA A 141 -10.03 14.17 -8.86
CA ALA A 141 -9.83 13.06 -7.92
C ALA A 141 -9.05 11.91 -8.58
N LEU A 142 -9.34 11.59 -9.85
CA LEU A 142 -8.58 10.62 -10.64
C LEU A 142 -7.12 11.03 -10.78
N ALA A 143 -6.85 12.30 -11.10
CA ALA A 143 -5.50 12.82 -11.24
C ALA A 143 -4.73 12.76 -9.91
N ILE A 144 -5.34 13.15 -8.79
CA ILE A 144 -4.74 13.07 -7.46
C ILE A 144 -4.40 11.61 -7.12
N HIS A 145 -5.33 10.67 -7.34
CA HIS A 145 -5.10 9.26 -7.11
C HIS A 145 -3.93 8.73 -7.97
N TYR A 146 -3.90 9.06 -9.26
CA TYR A 146 -2.87 8.64 -10.19
C TYR A 146 -1.49 9.18 -9.82
N TYR A 147 -1.35 10.48 -9.55
CA TYR A 147 -0.05 11.06 -9.17
C TYR A 147 0.42 10.58 -7.80
N SER A 148 -0.49 10.38 -6.84
CA SER A 148 -0.14 9.77 -5.56
C SER A 148 0.38 8.34 -5.74
N ALA A 149 -0.21 7.56 -6.66
CA ALA A 149 0.26 6.22 -6.99
C ALA A 149 1.64 6.24 -7.68
N LEU A 150 1.93 7.22 -8.53
CA LEU A 150 3.28 7.38 -9.12
C LEU A 150 4.33 7.72 -8.05
N ILE A 151 4.01 8.60 -7.10
CA ILE A 151 4.90 8.91 -5.98
C ILE A 151 5.14 7.66 -5.13
N LEU A 152 4.08 6.90 -4.82
CA LEU A 152 4.22 5.61 -4.11
C LEU A 152 5.12 4.66 -4.89
N THR A 153 4.95 4.55 -6.21
CA THR A 153 5.74 3.67 -7.08
C THR A 153 7.23 4.03 -7.01
N ALA A 154 7.57 5.31 -7.10
CA ALA A 154 8.95 5.77 -6.99
C ALA A 154 9.57 5.44 -5.61
N LEU A 155 8.86 5.77 -4.53
CA LEU A 155 9.32 5.50 -3.17
C LEU A 155 9.40 4.00 -2.86
N PHE A 156 8.46 3.20 -3.35
CA PHE A 156 8.46 1.75 -3.23
C PHE A 156 9.65 1.12 -3.95
N SER A 157 9.96 1.58 -5.16
CA SER A 157 11.12 1.15 -5.94
C SER A 157 12.44 1.50 -5.22
N LEU A 158 12.55 2.73 -4.69
CA LEU A 158 13.71 3.14 -3.89
C LEU A 158 13.84 2.33 -2.61
N HIS A 159 12.74 2.00 -1.93
CA HIS A 159 12.73 1.16 -0.74
C HIS A 159 13.27 -0.25 -1.06
N ILE A 160 12.82 -0.85 -2.16
CA ILE A 160 13.32 -2.15 -2.62
C ILE A 160 14.81 -2.07 -2.97
N ALA A 161 15.21 -1.06 -3.75
CA ALA A 161 16.60 -0.88 -4.14
C ALA A 161 17.52 -0.72 -2.92
N ALA A 162 17.11 0.09 -1.93
CA ALA A 162 17.83 0.24 -0.68
C ALA A 162 17.94 -1.08 0.09
N ALA A 163 16.84 -1.84 0.22
CA ALA A 163 16.85 -3.14 0.89
C ALA A 163 17.80 -4.15 0.20
N LEU A 164 17.79 -4.20 -1.13
CA LEU A 164 18.72 -5.04 -1.92
C LEU A 164 20.17 -4.58 -1.78
N TYR A 165 20.42 -3.27 -1.82
CA TYR A 165 21.75 -2.71 -1.62
C TYR A 165 22.32 -3.08 -0.24
N HIS A 166 21.55 -2.89 0.83
CA HIS A 166 21.94 -3.30 2.18
C HIS A 166 22.18 -4.81 2.28
N ARG A 167 21.32 -5.62 1.67
CA ARG A 167 21.41 -7.08 1.73
C ARG A 167 22.60 -7.63 0.97
N PHE A 168 22.87 -7.14 -0.25
CA PHE A 168 23.84 -7.78 -1.16
C PHE A 168 25.18 -7.04 -1.24
N ILE A 169 25.20 -5.72 -1.08
CA ILE A 169 26.41 -4.90 -1.20
C ILE A 169 27.03 -4.65 0.18
N ILE A 170 26.27 -4.05 1.10
CA ILE A 170 26.77 -3.74 2.45
C ILE A 170 26.81 -5.02 3.32
N LYS A 171 25.93 -6.00 3.04
CA LYS A 171 25.79 -7.26 3.78
C LYS A 171 25.46 -7.04 5.26
N ASP A 172 24.68 -6.02 5.55
CA ASP A 172 24.18 -5.75 6.90
C ASP A 172 23.33 -6.90 7.41
N LYS A 173 23.42 -7.18 8.69
CA LYS A 173 22.63 -8.22 9.38
C LYS A 173 21.30 -7.66 9.92
N TYR A 174 20.79 -6.58 9.31
CA TYR A 174 19.55 -5.93 9.77
C TYR A 174 18.29 -6.58 9.22
#